data_31f5e7a60140e1b22f6b8d548e91d510
#
_entry.id   31f5e7a60140e1b22f6b8d548e91d510
#
_cell.length_a   1.000
_cell.length_b   1.000
_cell.length_c   1.000
_cell.angle_alpha   90.00
_cell.angle_beta   90.00
_cell.angle_gamma   90.00
#
_symmetry.space_group_name_H-M   'P 1'
#
loop_
_entity.id
_entity.type
_entity.pdbx_description
1 polymer ?
#
loop_
_entity_poly.entity_id
_entity_poly.type
_entity_poly.pdbx_seq_one_letter_code
_entity_poly.pdbx_strand_id
1 'polypeptide(L)'
;MKKIFIIGGGIAALEAAKSARSTQRDALIVLISAENFLPYSRPMLTKQLMGKVTAQDLAVESAAWYDEKDIVVLTGRTVTAIDPVGKTLVAGGTPFHWDSLILATGASCFVPPIPGADGANVVAVRTFEDVARVREIAKTAKNAAVIGGGVLGLEAASSLAEAGLSVTVLEHGDQLMKRQIDAQAAQHLESAMAGKGVKLLKNADSARIDASGVTLVDGTRVPAELVIVSAGVRANIRLAKDAGIAAERHITVDDHMRTNLPNVYAAGDCASMGVSYALWTEAADMGRIAGINAAGGDAAYQALPRPLIFHGFGTALFAFGDAGRQANIAYEIGEMPGARYYSAGGKLVGAVLTGDIRRMEEVTNLILQA
;
A
#
# COMPACT_ATOMS: atom_id res chain seq x y z
N MET A 1 15.24 -32.01 1.09
CA MET A 1 15.21 -30.57 1.39
C MET A 1 13.98 -29.99 0.71
N LYS A 2 13.05 -29.43 1.48
CA LYS A 2 11.80 -28.81 0.95
C LYS A 2 12.14 -27.52 0.22
N LYS A 3 11.54 -27.33 -0.96
CA LYS A 3 11.74 -26.14 -1.81
C LYS A 3 10.52 -25.20 -1.68
N ILE A 4 10.72 -24.05 -1.07
CA ILE A 4 9.67 -23.02 -0.88
C ILE A 4 10.00 -21.84 -1.76
N PHE A 5 9.13 -21.58 -2.74
CA PHE A 5 9.27 -20.44 -3.65
C PHE A 5 8.24 -19.37 -3.30
N ILE A 6 8.69 -18.11 -3.29
CA ILE A 6 7.89 -16.94 -2.93
C ILE A 6 7.96 -15.94 -4.10
N ILE A 7 6.82 -15.63 -4.70
CA ILE A 7 6.73 -14.71 -5.84
C ILE A 7 6.33 -13.32 -5.34
N GLY A 8 7.25 -12.39 -5.35
CA GLY A 8 7.04 -10.99 -4.94
C GLY A 8 8.26 -10.40 -4.25
N GLY A 9 8.38 -9.06 -4.26
CA GLY A 9 9.47 -8.30 -3.62
C GLY A 9 8.98 -7.33 -2.53
N GLY A 10 7.77 -7.54 -2.00
CA GLY A 10 7.20 -6.71 -0.93
C GLY A 10 7.34 -7.31 0.46
N ILE A 11 6.76 -6.62 1.46
CA ILE A 11 6.84 -7.06 2.87
C ILE A 11 6.22 -8.43 3.10
N ALA A 12 5.11 -8.77 2.41
CA ALA A 12 4.50 -10.08 2.54
C ALA A 12 5.47 -11.21 2.13
N ALA A 13 6.23 -11.00 1.05
CA ALA A 13 7.23 -11.96 0.59
C ALA A 13 8.39 -12.09 1.58
N LEU A 14 8.88 -10.98 2.13
CA LEU A 14 9.95 -10.98 3.13
C LEU A 14 9.53 -11.69 4.41
N GLU A 15 8.36 -11.35 4.96
CA GLU A 15 7.86 -11.97 6.19
C GLU A 15 7.51 -13.46 6.00
N ALA A 16 7.08 -13.85 4.80
CA ALA A 16 6.92 -15.25 4.43
C ALA A 16 8.27 -15.99 4.43
N ALA A 17 9.32 -15.39 3.87
CA ALA A 17 10.66 -15.99 3.86
C ALA A 17 11.23 -16.12 5.28
N LYS A 18 11.10 -15.07 6.12
CA LYS A 18 11.52 -15.09 7.52
C LYS A 18 10.86 -16.20 8.30
N SER A 19 9.54 -16.29 8.24
CA SER A 19 8.75 -17.25 9.00
C SER A 19 8.94 -18.68 8.47
N ALA A 20 9.08 -18.86 7.15
CA ALA A 20 9.39 -20.17 6.57
C ALA A 20 10.77 -20.68 7.07
N ARG A 21 11.80 -19.82 7.12
CA ARG A 21 13.13 -20.18 7.64
C ARG A 21 13.07 -20.52 9.12
N SER A 22 12.31 -19.77 9.92
CA SER A 22 12.16 -20.03 11.34
C SER A 22 11.43 -21.36 11.61
N THR A 23 10.49 -21.73 10.74
CA THR A 23 9.69 -22.97 10.88
C THR A 23 10.46 -24.19 10.37
N GLN A 24 11.19 -24.07 9.25
CA GLN A 24 11.93 -25.18 8.64
C GLN A 24 13.35 -24.75 8.25
N ARG A 25 14.31 -25.07 9.12
CA ARG A 25 15.69 -24.58 9.06
C ARG A 25 16.47 -25.05 7.82
N ASP A 26 16.16 -26.22 7.28
CA ASP A 26 16.84 -26.86 6.15
C ASP A 26 16.11 -26.70 4.81
N ALA A 27 15.04 -25.89 4.75
CA ALA A 27 14.35 -25.63 3.49
C ALA A 27 15.21 -24.78 2.55
N LEU A 28 15.13 -25.03 1.24
CA LEU A 28 15.55 -24.08 0.22
C LEU A 28 14.45 -23.03 0.10
N ILE A 29 14.75 -21.77 0.45
CA ILE A 29 13.83 -20.65 0.33
C ILE A 29 14.31 -19.71 -0.78
N VAL A 30 13.45 -19.50 -1.79
CA VAL A 30 13.76 -18.65 -2.94
C VAL A 30 12.69 -17.57 -3.05
N LEU A 31 13.08 -16.31 -2.92
CA LEU A 31 12.25 -15.14 -3.17
C LEU A 31 12.54 -14.60 -4.57
N ILE A 32 11.50 -14.41 -5.38
CA ILE A 32 11.64 -13.94 -6.76
C ILE A 32 10.92 -12.61 -6.90
N SER A 33 11.65 -11.54 -7.22
CA SER A 33 11.14 -10.19 -7.42
C SER A 33 11.32 -9.72 -8.85
N ALA A 34 10.28 -9.13 -9.43
CA ALA A 34 10.38 -8.45 -10.73
C ALA A 34 11.18 -7.14 -10.64
N GLU A 35 11.21 -6.49 -9.47
CA GLU A 35 12.01 -5.29 -9.23
C GLU A 35 13.48 -5.64 -9.04
N ASN A 36 14.37 -4.70 -9.40
CA ASN A 36 15.83 -4.86 -9.30
C ASN A 36 16.38 -4.62 -7.90
N PHE A 37 15.51 -4.49 -6.91
CA PHE A 37 15.85 -4.13 -5.54
C PHE A 37 15.44 -5.25 -4.57
N LEU A 38 16.16 -5.33 -3.44
CA LEU A 38 15.73 -6.13 -2.29
C LEU A 38 14.40 -5.57 -1.74
N PRO A 39 13.61 -6.36 -1.01
CA PRO A 39 12.40 -5.88 -0.34
C PRO A 39 12.67 -4.62 0.49
N TYR A 40 11.95 -3.56 0.21
CA TYR A 40 12.12 -2.24 0.82
C TYR A 40 10.80 -1.68 1.37
N SER A 41 10.87 -0.69 2.23
CA SER A 41 9.72 -0.03 2.87
C SER A 41 8.94 0.82 1.87
N ARG A 42 7.91 0.23 1.22
CA ARG A 42 7.03 0.95 0.27
C ARG A 42 6.29 2.14 0.88
N PRO A 43 5.86 2.13 2.16
CA PRO A 43 5.24 3.31 2.76
C PRO A 43 6.15 4.54 2.80
N MET A 44 7.46 4.36 2.64
CA MET A 44 8.41 5.46 2.59
C MET A 44 8.51 6.10 1.20
N LEU A 45 7.97 5.50 0.13
CA LEU A 45 8.10 6.03 -1.23
C LEU A 45 7.44 7.40 -1.38
N THR A 46 6.21 7.58 -0.89
CA THR A 46 5.50 8.87 -0.92
C THR A 46 6.06 9.86 0.08
N LYS A 47 6.43 9.40 1.29
CA LYS A 47 7.02 10.24 2.34
C LYS A 47 8.40 10.77 1.96
N GLN A 48 9.17 9.99 1.21
CA GLN A 48 10.51 10.34 0.75
C GLN A 48 10.55 10.63 -0.77
N LEU A 49 9.40 11.01 -1.36
CA LEU A 49 9.26 11.17 -2.81
C LEU A 49 10.32 12.11 -3.38
N MET A 50 10.53 13.26 -2.76
CA MET A 50 11.55 14.25 -3.12
C MET A 50 12.81 14.17 -2.25
N GLY A 51 12.90 13.17 -1.35
CA GLY A 51 14.07 12.95 -0.50
C GLY A 51 15.28 12.44 -1.30
N LYS A 52 16.42 12.34 -0.61
CA LYS A 52 17.69 11.85 -1.22
C LYS A 52 17.94 10.36 -1.00
N VAL A 53 16.97 9.65 -0.39
CA VAL A 53 17.10 8.22 -0.10
C VAL A 53 17.14 7.39 -1.38
N THR A 54 17.91 6.31 -1.34
CA THR A 54 17.98 5.27 -2.37
C THR A 54 17.09 4.08 -2.01
N ALA A 55 16.86 3.16 -2.94
CA ALA A 55 16.15 1.92 -2.64
C ALA A 55 16.89 1.06 -1.60
N GLN A 56 18.23 1.15 -1.57
CA GLN A 56 19.05 0.44 -0.60
C GLN A 56 18.90 1.03 0.81
N ASP A 57 18.76 2.35 0.94
CA ASP A 57 18.49 3.00 2.23
C ASP A 57 17.11 2.63 2.79
N LEU A 58 16.17 2.27 1.92
CA LEU A 58 14.84 1.83 2.28
C LEU A 58 14.70 0.30 2.43
N ALA A 59 15.76 -0.46 2.14
CA ALA A 59 15.73 -1.93 2.28
C ALA A 59 15.36 -2.30 3.72
N VAL A 60 14.42 -3.25 3.86
CA VAL A 60 13.98 -3.72 5.19
C VAL A 60 15.06 -4.57 5.83
N GLU A 61 15.74 -5.39 5.03
CA GLU A 61 16.86 -6.21 5.45
C GLU A 61 18.05 -6.01 4.48
N SER A 62 19.26 -6.12 4.99
CA SER A 62 20.48 -6.01 4.18
C SER A 62 20.74 -7.27 3.35
N ALA A 63 21.55 -7.17 2.29
CA ALA A 63 21.97 -8.33 1.50
C ALA A 63 22.65 -9.39 2.39
N ALA A 64 23.53 -8.96 3.30
CA ALA A 64 24.22 -9.83 4.23
C ALA A 64 23.25 -10.60 5.16
N TRP A 65 22.10 -10.01 5.49
CA TRP A 65 21.07 -10.68 6.27
C TRP A 65 20.46 -11.88 5.50
N TYR A 66 20.18 -11.72 4.20
CA TYR A 66 19.66 -12.83 3.38
C TYR A 66 20.68 -13.95 3.25
N ASP A 67 21.97 -13.63 3.10
CA ASP A 67 23.06 -14.61 3.06
C ASP A 67 23.16 -15.37 4.42
N GLU A 68 23.14 -14.64 5.54
CA GLU A 68 23.17 -15.22 6.89
C GLU A 68 21.97 -16.16 7.15
N LYS A 69 20.80 -15.80 6.61
CA LYS A 69 19.57 -16.60 6.76
C LYS A 69 19.43 -17.67 5.68
N ASP A 70 20.38 -17.80 4.78
CA ASP A 70 20.34 -18.79 3.69
C ASP A 70 19.05 -18.67 2.84
N ILE A 71 18.65 -17.42 2.53
CA ILE A 71 17.50 -17.08 1.70
C ILE A 71 18.00 -16.54 0.36
N VAL A 72 17.70 -17.27 -0.72
CA VAL A 72 18.07 -16.84 -2.08
C VAL A 72 17.09 -15.78 -2.56
N VAL A 73 17.59 -14.61 -2.99
CA VAL A 73 16.77 -13.54 -3.58
C VAL A 73 17.14 -13.36 -5.04
N LEU A 74 16.18 -13.58 -5.93
CA LEU A 74 16.32 -13.37 -7.37
C LEU A 74 15.60 -12.07 -7.74
N THR A 75 16.34 -10.98 -7.84
CA THR A 75 15.83 -9.67 -8.27
C THR A 75 15.83 -9.53 -9.79
N GLY A 76 15.00 -8.64 -10.35
CA GLY A 76 14.88 -8.42 -11.79
C GLY A 76 14.33 -9.63 -12.55
N ARG A 77 13.62 -10.54 -11.87
CA ARG A 77 13.08 -11.77 -12.47
C ARG A 77 11.57 -11.81 -12.39
N THR A 78 10.90 -11.57 -13.51
CA THR A 78 9.44 -11.70 -13.60
C THR A 78 9.05 -13.16 -13.73
N VAL A 79 8.16 -13.64 -12.87
CA VAL A 79 7.50 -14.94 -13.02
C VAL A 79 6.39 -14.79 -14.06
N THR A 80 6.46 -15.58 -15.13
CA THR A 80 5.55 -15.50 -16.28
C THR A 80 4.56 -16.64 -16.37
N ALA A 81 4.84 -17.78 -15.72
CA ALA A 81 3.97 -18.94 -15.72
C ALA A 81 4.11 -19.75 -14.43
N ILE A 82 3.03 -20.41 -14.02
CA ILE A 82 2.98 -21.39 -12.94
C ILE A 82 2.24 -22.61 -13.48
N ASP A 83 2.82 -23.80 -13.33
CA ASP A 83 2.16 -25.09 -13.51
C ASP A 83 1.98 -25.76 -12.14
N PRO A 84 0.77 -25.70 -11.55
CA PRO A 84 0.52 -26.30 -10.24
C PRO A 84 0.56 -27.82 -10.24
N VAL A 85 0.30 -28.47 -11.38
CA VAL A 85 0.28 -29.93 -11.53
C VAL A 85 1.72 -30.44 -11.59
N GLY A 86 2.54 -29.90 -12.46
CA GLY A 86 3.95 -30.20 -12.57
C GLY A 86 4.81 -29.58 -11.46
N LYS A 87 4.21 -28.75 -10.58
CA LYS A 87 4.91 -28.00 -9.52
C LYS A 87 6.11 -27.24 -10.07
N THR A 88 5.91 -26.51 -11.17
CA THR A 88 6.94 -25.68 -11.79
C THR A 88 6.49 -24.24 -11.93
N LEU A 89 7.45 -23.32 -11.99
CA LEU A 89 7.23 -21.94 -12.37
C LEU A 89 8.34 -21.50 -13.34
N VAL A 90 8.07 -20.49 -14.15
CA VAL A 90 9.05 -19.89 -15.06
C VAL A 90 9.34 -18.47 -14.63
N ALA A 91 10.61 -18.16 -14.32
CA ALA A 91 11.07 -16.83 -13.96
C ALA A 91 12.24 -16.40 -14.82
N GLY A 92 12.12 -15.26 -15.51
CA GLY A 92 13.15 -14.78 -16.43
C GLY A 92 13.53 -15.83 -17.50
N GLY A 93 12.57 -16.63 -17.99
CA GLY A 93 12.77 -17.69 -18.96
C GLY A 93 13.33 -19.01 -18.39
N THR A 94 13.67 -19.06 -17.09
CA THR A 94 14.22 -20.28 -16.45
C THR A 94 13.13 -21.00 -15.68
N PRO A 95 12.96 -22.33 -15.86
CA PRO A 95 12.03 -23.13 -15.07
C PRO A 95 12.63 -23.50 -13.71
N PHE A 96 11.77 -23.49 -12.68
CA PHE A 96 12.09 -23.90 -11.31
C PHE A 96 11.04 -24.87 -10.79
N HIS A 97 11.46 -25.89 -10.03
CA HIS A 97 10.57 -26.82 -9.32
C HIS A 97 10.40 -26.41 -7.87
N TRP A 98 9.18 -26.46 -7.37
CA TRP A 98 8.83 -26.12 -5.99
C TRP A 98 8.04 -27.25 -5.30
N ASP A 99 8.12 -27.31 -3.97
CA ASP A 99 7.27 -28.17 -3.12
C ASP A 99 6.13 -27.37 -2.51
N SER A 100 6.38 -26.09 -2.15
CA SER A 100 5.39 -25.11 -1.70
C SER A 100 5.61 -23.80 -2.41
N LEU A 101 4.51 -23.12 -2.77
CA LEU A 101 4.51 -21.85 -3.51
C LEU A 101 3.72 -20.79 -2.75
N ILE A 102 4.28 -19.59 -2.62
CA ILE A 102 3.58 -18.42 -2.02
C ILE A 102 3.49 -17.31 -3.07
N LEU A 103 2.28 -16.89 -3.39
CA LEU A 103 2.04 -15.72 -4.23
C LEU A 103 1.94 -14.49 -3.34
N ALA A 104 2.92 -13.59 -3.43
CA ALA A 104 2.97 -12.30 -2.75
C ALA A 104 3.15 -11.17 -3.78
N THR A 105 2.43 -11.26 -4.89
CA THR A 105 2.53 -10.41 -6.08
C THR A 105 2.03 -8.99 -5.85
N GLY A 106 1.39 -8.72 -4.72
CA GLY A 106 0.95 -7.40 -4.30
C GLY A 106 -0.13 -6.80 -5.22
N ALA A 107 -0.10 -5.49 -5.38
CA ALA A 107 -1.04 -4.74 -6.18
C ALA A 107 -0.33 -3.68 -7.02
N SER A 108 -0.92 -3.28 -8.13
CA SER A 108 -0.50 -2.17 -8.99
C SER A 108 -1.41 -0.95 -8.78
N CYS A 109 -0.88 0.25 -9.01
CA CYS A 109 -1.71 1.45 -8.99
C CYS A 109 -2.86 1.35 -10.00
N PHE A 110 -4.04 1.76 -9.57
CA PHE A 110 -5.14 1.97 -10.49
C PHE A 110 -5.02 3.36 -11.11
N VAL A 111 -4.86 3.39 -12.42
CA VAL A 111 -4.93 4.63 -13.21
C VAL A 111 -6.32 4.66 -13.86
N PRO A 112 -7.17 5.64 -13.52
CA PRO A 112 -8.46 5.79 -14.17
C PRO A 112 -8.28 5.99 -15.69
N PRO A 113 -9.27 5.59 -16.51
CA PRO A 113 -9.20 5.73 -17.96
C PRO A 113 -9.43 7.18 -18.40
N ILE A 114 -8.56 8.09 -17.94
CA ILE A 114 -8.56 9.50 -18.30
C ILE A 114 -7.71 9.65 -19.57
N PRO A 115 -8.23 10.24 -20.66
CA PRO A 115 -7.43 10.54 -21.84
C PRO A 115 -6.14 11.28 -21.50
N GLY A 116 -4.99 10.74 -21.91
CA GLY A 116 -3.66 11.26 -21.62
C GLY A 116 -3.06 10.82 -20.28
N ALA A 117 -3.70 9.90 -19.53
CA ALA A 117 -3.14 9.35 -18.29
C ALA A 117 -1.89 8.45 -18.50
N ASP A 118 -1.58 8.10 -19.74
CA ASP A 118 -0.36 7.41 -20.19
C ASP A 118 0.76 8.39 -20.60
N GLY A 119 0.56 9.68 -20.42
CA GLY A 119 1.51 10.73 -20.77
C GLY A 119 2.86 10.61 -20.04
N ALA A 120 3.92 11.16 -20.69
CA ALA A 120 5.27 11.12 -20.13
C ALA A 120 5.39 11.86 -18.78
N ASN A 121 4.54 12.83 -18.53
CA ASN A 121 4.46 13.64 -17.31
C ASN A 121 3.53 13.05 -16.24
N VAL A 122 2.92 11.89 -16.48
CA VAL A 122 2.00 11.24 -15.53
C VAL A 122 2.68 10.06 -14.84
N VAL A 123 2.63 10.01 -13.52
CA VAL A 123 3.21 8.94 -12.72
C VAL A 123 2.23 8.46 -11.65
N ALA A 124 2.08 7.15 -11.52
CA ALA A 124 1.40 6.52 -10.38
C ALA A 124 2.47 5.83 -9.53
N VAL A 125 2.70 6.33 -8.31
CA VAL A 125 3.85 5.91 -7.49
C VAL A 125 3.56 4.59 -6.78
N ARG A 126 4.31 3.54 -7.14
CA ARG A 126 4.24 2.22 -6.51
C ARG A 126 5.61 1.60 -6.28
N THR A 127 6.59 1.93 -7.12
CA THR A 127 7.94 1.37 -7.10
C THR A 127 8.98 2.47 -6.91
N PHE A 128 10.22 2.08 -6.64
CA PHE A 128 11.31 3.05 -6.53
C PHE A 128 11.67 3.67 -7.89
N GLU A 129 11.45 2.95 -8.98
CA GLU A 129 11.58 3.48 -10.34
C GLU A 129 10.57 4.61 -10.60
N ASP A 130 9.35 4.50 -10.08
CA ASP A 130 8.36 5.60 -10.17
C ASP A 130 8.84 6.84 -9.43
N VAL A 131 9.43 6.66 -8.23
CA VAL A 131 10.06 7.76 -7.48
C VAL A 131 11.18 8.43 -8.28
N ALA A 132 12.04 7.64 -8.92
CA ALA A 132 13.11 8.17 -9.77
C ALA A 132 12.54 8.98 -10.94
N ARG A 133 11.47 8.49 -11.57
CA ARG A 133 10.74 9.20 -12.65
C ARG A 133 10.13 10.52 -12.16
N VAL A 134 9.48 10.52 -11.00
CA VAL A 134 8.94 11.75 -10.40
C VAL A 134 10.06 12.77 -10.17
N ARG A 135 11.16 12.34 -9.56
CA ARG A 135 12.32 13.22 -9.29
C ARG A 135 12.91 13.82 -10.58
N GLU A 136 12.97 13.04 -11.65
CA GLU A 136 13.47 13.52 -12.94
C GLU A 136 12.56 14.60 -13.54
N ILE A 137 11.24 14.38 -13.58
CA ILE A 137 10.26 15.37 -14.08
C ILE A 137 10.28 16.61 -13.20
N ALA A 138 10.36 16.46 -11.89
CA ALA A 138 10.35 17.56 -10.92
C ALA A 138 11.55 18.51 -11.04
N LYS A 139 12.66 18.11 -11.69
CA LYS A 139 13.82 19.02 -11.93
C LYS A 139 13.44 20.26 -12.74
N THR A 140 12.45 20.15 -13.61
CA THR A 140 12.03 21.23 -14.52
C THR A 140 10.59 21.70 -14.29
N ALA A 141 9.77 20.88 -13.62
CA ALA A 141 8.39 21.20 -13.30
C ALA A 141 8.31 22.33 -12.26
N LYS A 142 7.36 23.23 -12.44
CA LYS A 142 6.99 24.28 -11.49
C LYS A 142 5.67 23.96 -10.80
N ASN A 143 4.76 23.31 -11.53
CA ASN A 143 3.43 22.98 -11.07
C ASN A 143 3.23 21.46 -11.07
N ALA A 144 2.58 20.96 -10.05
CA ALA A 144 2.16 19.56 -9.98
C ALA A 144 0.67 19.44 -9.66
N ALA A 145 0.02 18.48 -10.28
CA ALA A 145 -1.32 18.05 -9.91
C ALA A 145 -1.27 16.66 -9.28
N VAL A 146 -2.03 16.45 -8.20
CA VAL A 146 -2.19 15.14 -7.56
C VAL A 146 -3.65 14.74 -7.68
N ILE A 147 -3.94 13.69 -8.45
CA ILE A 147 -5.29 13.14 -8.62
C ILE A 147 -5.54 12.10 -7.53
N GLY A 148 -6.35 12.44 -6.54
CA GLY A 148 -6.73 11.64 -5.39
C GLY A 148 -6.25 12.20 -4.05
N GLY A 149 -7.20 12.50 -3.16
CA GLY A 149 -7.00 13.04 -1.82
C GLY A 149 -6.96 11.96 -0.72
N GLY A 150 -6.48 10.76 -1.06
CA GLY A 150 -6.17 9.70 -0.10
C GLY A 150 -4.79 9.88 0.53
N VAL A 151 -4.43 8.99 1.49
CA VAL A 151 -3.17 9.06 2.27
C VAL A 151 -1.94 9.25 1.36
N LEU A 152 -1.74 8.36 0.39
CA LEU A 152 -0.55 8.38 -0.47
C LEU A 152 -0.50 9.61 -1.38
N GLY A 153 -1.66 10.07 -1.88
CA GLY A 153 -1.74 11.30 -2.67
C GLY A 153 -1.38 12.53 -1.85
N LEU A 154 -1.87 12.61 -0.62
CA LEU A 154 -1.59 13.72 0.29
C LEU A 154 -0.12 13.72 0.75
N GLU A 155 0.47 12.55 1.04
CA GLU A 155 1.92 12.43 1.32
C GLU A 155 2.77 12.90 0.14
N ALA A 156 2.40 12.47 -1.09
CA ALA A 156 3.08 12.91 -2.31
C ALA A 156 2.94 14.43 -2.51
N ALA A 157 1.74 14.99 -2.31
CA ALA A 157 1.49 16.43 -2.41
C ALA A 157 2.32 17.22 -1.39
N SER A 158 2.43 16.74 -0.13
CA SER A 158 3.28 17.35 0.90
C SER A 158 4.75 17.36 0.47
N SER A 159 5.27 16.21 0.04
CA SER A 159 6.67 16.07 -0.39
C SER A 159 7.01 16.97 -1.59
N LEU A 160 6.09 17.10 -2.57
CA LEU A 160 6.27 17.98 -3.72
C LEU A 160 6.24 19.46 -3.32
N ALA A 161 5.31 19.86 -2.43
CA ALA A 161 5.22 21.23 -1.93
C ALA A 161 6.46 21.62 -1.11
N GLU A 162 6.96 20.73 -0.27
CA GLU A 162 8.21 20.91 0.49
C GLU A 162 9.43 21.06 -0.42
N ALA A 163 9.40 20.44 -1.60
CA ALA A 163 10.41 20.60 -2.64
C ALA A 163 10.26 21.90 -3.46
N GLY A 164 9.22 22.72 -3.19
CA GLY A 164 9.02 24.04 -3.80
C GLY A 164 8.13 24.06 -5.03
N LEU A 165 7.43 22.96 -5.38
CA LEU A 165 6.47 22.97 -6.48
C LEU A 165 5.15 23.62 -6.02
N SER A 166 4.47 24.28 -6.94
CA SER A 166 3.07 24.71 -6.76
C SER A 166 2.15 23.51 -6.96
N VAL A 167 1.53 23.02 -5.87
CA VAL A 167 0.76 21.77 -5.90
C VAL A 167 -0.73 22.02 -5.84
N THR A 168 -1.49 21.32 -6.69
CA THR A 168 -2.96 21.26 -6.63
C THR A 168 -3.41 19.82 -6.46
N VAL A 169 -4.15 19.52 -5.40
CA VAL A 169 -4.79 18.22 -5.17
C VAL A 169 -6.20 18.25 -5.76
N LEU A 170 -6.51 17.25 -6.58
CA LEU A 170 -7.80 17.02 -7.23
C LEU A 170 -8.48 15.83 -6.56
N GLU A 171 -9.50 16.06 -5.77
CA GLU A 171 -10.27 15.01 -5.09
C GLU A 171 -11.65 14.88 -5.77
N HIS A 172 -11.96 13.66 -6.22
CA HIS A 172 -13.26 13.34 -6.83
C HIS A 172 -14.41 13.53 -5.84
N GLY A 173 -14.19 13.20 -4.57
CA GLY A 173 -15.20 13.33 -3.52
C GLY A 173 -15.29 14.74 -2.94
N ASP A 174 -16.25 14.89 -2.04
CA ASP A 174 -16.52 16.12 -1.27
C ASP A 174 -15.60 16.28 -0.05
N GLN A 175 -14.81 15.23 0.31
CA GLN A 175 -13.99 15.17 1.50
C GLN A 175 -12.69 14.40 1.27
N LEU A 176 -11.60 14.88 1.84
CA LEU A 176 -10.33 14.15 1.90
C LEU A 176 -10.45 12.91 2.77
N MET A 177 -9.81 11.81 2.35
CA MET A 177 -9.73 10.57 3.15
C MET A 177 -11.09 10.09 3.70
N LYS A 178 -12.19 10.29 2.96
CA LYS A 178 -13.59 10.06 3.39
C LYS A 178 -13.83 8.67 3.98
N ARG A 179 -13.03 7.68 3.60
CA ARG A 179 -13.16 6.30 4.11
C ARG A 179 -12.44 6.08 5.44
N GLN A 180 -11.61 7.01 5.88
CA GLN A 180 -10.71 6.81 7.00
C GLN A 180 -10.97 7.77 8.17
N ILE A 181 -11.38 9.01 7.87
CA ILE A 181 -11.52 10.07 8.87
C ILE A 181 -12.86 10.77 8.76
N ASP A 182 -13.24 11.48 9.82
CA ASP A 182 -14.44 12.32 9.86
C ASP A 182 -14.22 13.67 9.15
N ALA A 183 -15.30 14.45 9.03
CA ALA A 183 -15.27 15.75 8.36
C ALA A 183 -14.41 16.79 9.10
N GLN A 184 -14.34 16.73 10.45
CA GLN A 184 -13.53 17.68 11.22
C GLN A 184 -12.04 17.43 11.06
N ALA A 185 -11.61 16.16 11.04
CA ALA A 185 -10.23 15.80 10.77
C ALA A 185 -9.85 16.14 9.31
N ALA A 186 -10.78 15.95 8.35
CA ALA A 186 -10.56 16.38 6.98
C ALA A 186 -10.38 17.90 6.88
N GLN A 187 -11.19 18.70 7.60
CA GLN A 187 -11.05 20.16 7.66
C GLN A 187 -9.71 20.59 8.28
N HIS A 188 -9.22 19.87 9.31
CA HIS A 188 -7.89 20.10 9.86
C HIS A 188 -6.80 19.90 8.81
N LEU A 189 -6.87 18.82 8.01
CA LEU A 189 -5.93 18.58 6.89
C LEU A 189 -6.04 19.67 5.82
N GLU A 190 -7.25 20.07 5.42
CA GLU A 190 -7.47 21.13 4.44
C GLU A 190 -6.81 22.44 4.90
N SER A 191 -6.94 22.77 6.19
CA SER A 191 -6.30 23.96 6.77
C SER A 191 -4.78 23.85 6.78
N ALA A 192 -4.22 22.69 7.12
CA ALA A 192 -2.79 22.44 7.09
C ALA A 192 -2.21 22.52 5.65
N MET A 193 -2.92 21.97 4.66
CA MET A 193 -2.58 22.07 3.23
C MET A 193 -2.55 23.53 2.76
N ALA A 194 -3.61 24.31 3.08
CA ALA A 194 -3.69 25.72 2.74
C ALA A 194 -2.54 26.52 3.37
N GLY A 195 -2.19 26.22 4.64
CA GLY A 195 -1.06 26.83 5.33
C GLY A 195 0.31 26.55 4.69
N LYS A 196 0.40 25.50 3.86
CA LYS A 196 1.58 25.16 3.02
C LYS A 196 1.45 25.62 1.57
N GLY A 197 0.43 26.37 1.22
CA GLY A 197 0.19 26.87 -0.14
C GLY A 197 -0.31 25.81 -1.12
N VAL A 198 -0.70 24.62 -0.64
CA VAL A 198 -1.27 23.56 -1.48
C VAL A 198 -2.74 23.85 -1.73
N LYS A 199 -3.14 23.87 -3.01
CA LYS A 199 -4.53 24.05 -3.42
C LYS A 199 -5.28 22.72 -3.37
N LEU A 200 -6.54 22.78 -2.96
CA LEU A 200 -7.46 21.62 -2.99
C LEU A 200 -8.67 21.97 -3.84
N LEU A 201 -8.98 21.11 -4.80
CA LEU A 201 -10.25 21.12 -5.55
C LEU A 201 -10.99 19.82 -5.21
N LYS A 202 -12.14 19.94 -4.56
CA LYS A 202 -13.07 18.83 -4.26
C LYS A 202 -14.13 18.75 -5.35
N ASN A 203 -14.77 17.57 -5.49
CA ASN A 203 -15.70 17.25 -6.59
C ASN A 203 -15.06 17.52 -7.96
N ALA A 204 -13.75 17.26 -8.09
CA ALA A 204 -12.90 17.60 -9.22
C ALA A 204 -12.65 16.38 -10.10
N ASP A 205 -13.57 16.12 -11.03
CA ASP A 205 -13.42 15.05 -12.00
C ASP A 205 -12.50 15.46 -13.15
N SER A 206 -11.44 14.67 -13.33
CA SER A 206 -10.47 14.89 -14.41
C SER A 206 -11.00 14.36 -15.75
N ALA A 207 -11.18 15.23 -16.72
CA ALA A 207 -11.66 14.88 -18.05
C ALA A 207 -10.52 14.51 -19.01
N ARG A 208 -9.36 15.17 -18.90
CA ARG A 208 -8.20 14.95 -19.76
C ARG A 208 -6.91 15.43 -19.10
N ILE A 209 -5.81 14.76 -19.43
CA ILE A 209 -4.44 15.15 -19.08
C ILE A 209 -3.66 15.42 -20.35
N ASP A 210 -2.79 16.43 -20.34
CA ASP A 210 -1.80 16.68 -21.40
C ASP A 210 -0.47 17.17 -20.79
N ALA A 211 0.51 17.49 -21.63
CA ALA A 211 1.84 17.89 -21.19
C ALA A 211 1.89 19.15 -20.31
N SER A 212 0.82 19.95 -20.28
CA SER A 212 0.74 21.22 -19.56
C SER A 212 -0.26 21.22 -18.40
N GLY A 213 -0.96 20.10 -18.14
CA GLY A 213 -1.84 19.97 -16.98
C GLY A 213 -3.06 19.08 -17.14
N VAL A 214 -4.03 19.29 -16.26
CA VAL A 214 -5.29 18.55 -16.17
C VAL A 214 -6.45 19.48 -16.51
N THR A 215 -7.35 19.01 -17.37
CA THR A 215 -8.65 19.68 -17.61
C THR A 215 -9.72 18.91 -16.86
N LEU A 216 -10.51 19.59 -16.06
CA LEU A 216 -11.64 19.02 -15.33
C LEU A 216 -12.90 18.93 -16.21
N VAL A 217 -13.90 18.18 -15.77
CA VAL A 217 -15.17 17.98 -16.49
C VAL A 217 -15.95 19.30 -16.65
N ASP A 218 -15.83 20.22 -15.69
CA ASP A 218 -16.45 21.54 -15.74
C ASP A 218 -15.70 22.55 -16.64
N GLY A 219 -14.62 22.12 -17.30
CA GLY A 219 -13.76 22.94 -18.16
C GLY A 219 -12.63 23.65 -17.41
N THR A 220 -12.56 23.57 -16.10
CA THR A 220 -11.47 24.18 -15.33
C THR A 220 -10.12 23.60 -15.76
N ARG A 221 -9.13 24.47 -15.99
CA ARG A 221 -7.77 24.08 -16.31
C ARG A 221 -6.85 24.19 -15.10
N VAL A 222 -6.19 23.08 -14.74
CA VAL A 222 -5.18 23.02 -13.69
C VAL A 222 -3.81 22.85 -14.32
N PRO A 223 -2.93 23.87 -14.28
CA PRO A 223 -1.57 23.76 -14.81
C PRO A 223 -0.77 22.71 -14.04
N ALA A 224 -0.07 21.83 -14.74
CA ALA A 224 0.83 20.83 -14.13
C ALA A 224 1.76 20.24 -15.19
N GLU A 225 3.05 20.38 -14.98
CA GLU A 225 4.09 19.68 -15.74
C GLU A 225 4.35 18.29 -15.19
N LEU A 226 3.90 18.02 -13.94
CA LEU A 226 3.93 16.72 -13.27
C LEU A 226 2.53 16.38 -12.77
N VAL A 227 2.04 15.19 -13.10
CA VAL A 227 0.75 14.69 -12.63
C VAL A 227 0.99 13.37 -11.86
N ILE A 228 0.64 13.36 -10.57
CA ILE A 228 0.63 12.13 -9.76
C ILE A 228 -0.78 11.56 -9.73
N VAL A 229 -0.92 10.28 -10.10
CA VAL A 229 -2.21 9.56 -9.99
C VAL A 229 -2.19 8.67 -8.75
N SER A 230 -3.10 8.94 -7.80
CA SER A 230 -3.27 8.22 -6.54
C SER A 230 -4.73 7.80 -6.33
N ALA A 231 -5.29 7.07 -7.31
CA ALA A 231 -6.70 6.65 -7.32
C ALA A 231 -6.93 5.23 -6.75
N GLY A 232 -6.01 4.75 -5.92
CA GLY A 232 -6.07 3.42 -5.31
C GLY A 232 -5.27 2.37 -6.06
N VAL A 233 -5.48 1.09 -5.70
CA VAL A 233 -4.72 -0.05 -6.23
C VAL A 233 -5.63 -1.17 -6.73
N ARG A 234 -5.07 -2.07 -7.53
CA ARG A 234 -5.70 -3.32 -7.99
C ARG A 234 -4.75 -4.48 -7.74
N ALA A 235 -5.24 -5.54 -7.15
CA ALA A 235 -4.47 -6.75 -6.87
C ALA A 235 -3.92 -7.38 -8.15
N ASN A 236 -2.66 -7.84 -8.10
CA ASN A 236 -1.99 -8.52 -9.20
C ASN A 236 -2.36 -10.02 -9.20
N ILE A 237 -3.48 -10.34 -9.84
CA ILE A 237 -4.09 -11.69 -9.81
C ILE A 237 -3.97 -12.46 -11.11
N ARG A 238 -3.42 -11.87 -12.18
CA ARG A 238 -3.40 -12.50 -13.50
C ARG A 238 -2.64 -13.81 -13.48
N LEU A 239 -1.42 -13.82 -12.91
CA LEU A 239 -0.59 -15.02 -12.79
C LEU A 239 -1.32 -16.16 -12.07
N ALA A 240 -2.08 -15.83 -11.01
CA ALA A 240 -2.88 -16.79 -10.28
C ALA A 240 -4.04 -17.36 -11.13
N LYS A 241 -4.77 -16.49 -11.83
CA LYS A 241 -5.86 -16.89 -12.72
C LYS A 241 -5.39 -17.79 -13.85
N ASP A 242 -4.29 -17.44 -14.48
CA ASP A 242 -3.70 -18.20 -15.58
C ASP A 242 -3.25 -19.60 -15.12
N ALA A 243 -2.95 -19.77 -13.82
CA ALA A 243 -2.59 -21.04 -13.18
C ALA A 243 -3.81 -21.80 -12.57
N GLY A 244 -5.04 -21.34 -12.76
CA GLY A 244 -6.23 -21.97 -12.20
C GLY A 244 -6.42 -21.77 -10.68
N ILE A 245 -5.71 -20.80 -10.09
CA ILE A 245 -5.88 -20.41 -8.70
C ILE A 245 -7.11 -19.49 -8.60
N ALA A 246 -8.00 -19.78 -7.64
CA ALA A 246 -9.25 -19.04 -7.45
C ALA A 246 -8.96 -17.55 -7.13
N ALA A 247 -9.44 -16.67 -7.98
CA ALA A 247 -9.28 -15.24 -7.82
C ALA A 247 -10.40 -14.46 -8.54
N GLU A 248 -10.99 -13.49 -7.84
CA GLU A 248 -11.95 -12.53 -8.40
C GLU A 248 -11.33 -11.13 -8.45
N ARG A 249 -11.44 -10.35 -7.37
CA ARG A 249 -10.74 -9.08 -7.15
C ARG A 249 -9.38 -9.30 -6.52
N HIS A 250 -9.23 -10.36 -5.73
CA HIS A 250 -8.02 -10.82 -5.07
C HIS A 250 -7.92 -12.34 -5.23
N ILE A 251 -6.78 -12.92 -4.95
CA ILE A 251 -6.61 -14.36 -4.80
C ILE A 251 -7.37 -14.76 -3.52
N THR A 252 -8.29 -15.71 -3.65
CA THR A 252 -9.09 -16.20 -2.52
C THR A 252 -8.25 -17.12 -1.65
N VAL A 253 -8.17 -16.83 -0.35
CA VAL A 253 -7.46 -17.63 0.64
C VAL A 253 -8.33 -17.89 1.87
N ASP A 254 -7.99 -18.95 2.62
CA ASP A 254 -8.50 -19.20 3.96
C ASP A 254 -7.69 -18.44 5.02
N ASP A 255 -8.01 -18.61 6.30
CA ASP A 255 -7.29 -18.02 7.43
C ASP A 255 -5.86 -18.56 7.61
N HIS A 256 -5.51 -19.66 6.96
CA HIS A 256 -4.16 -20.23 6.88
C HIS A 256 -3.40 -19.75 5.64
N MET A 257 -3.94 -18.78 4.91
CA MET A 257 -3.41 -18.27 3.63
C MET A 257 -3.34 -19.31 2.52
N ARG A 258 -4.09 -20.41 2.62
CA ARG A 258 -4.18 -21.46 1.59
C ARG A 258 -5.09 -21.04 0.47
N THR A 259 -4.69 -21.31 -0.75
CA THR A 259 -5.57 -21.19 -1.93
C THR A 259 -6.38 -22.47 -2.14
N ASN A 260 -7.16 -22.51 -3.21
CA ASN A 260 -7.87 -23.73 -3.62
C ASN A 260 -6.94 -24.86 -4.12
N LEU A 261 -5.64 -24.59 -4.30
CA LEU A 261 -4.67 -25.59 -4.77
C LEU A 261 -3.76 -26.04 -3.64
N PRO A 262 -3.45 -27.36 -3.54
CA PRO A 262 -2.60 -27.87 -2.47
C PRO A 262 -1.17 -27.34 -2.55
N ASN A 263 -0.61 -26.95 -1.40
CA ASN A 263 0.72 -26.37 -1.26
C ASN A 263 0.92 -25.02 -1.97
N VAL A 264 -0.17 -24.35 -2.34
CA VAL A 264 -0.15 -23.00 -2.92
C VAL A 264 -0.84 -22.03 -1.96
N TYR A 265 -0.13 -21.00 -1.58
CA TYR A 265 -0.54 -19.96 -0.63
C TYR A 265 -0.53 -18.60 -1.31
N ALA A 266 -1.25 -17.63 -0.74
CA ALA A 266 -1.14 -16.25 -1.18
C ALA A 266 -1.23 -15.29 0.01
N ALA A 267 -0.52 -14.13 -0.07
CA ALA A 267 -0.46 -13.17 1.03
C ALA A 267 -0.24 -11.73 0.54
N GLY A 268 -0.65 -10.78 1.37
CA GLY A 268 -0.55 -9.34 1.10
C GLY A 268 -1.60 -8.83 0.14
N ASP A 269 -1.35 -7.67 -0.47
CA ASP A 269 -2.33 -6.92 -1.28
C ASP A 269 -2.95 -7.72 -2.45
N CYS A 270 -2.34 -8.83 -2.86
CA CYS A 270 -2.90 -9.69 -3.91
C CYS A 270 -3.94 -10.69 -3.39
N ALA A 271 -4.01 -10.95 -2.09
CA ALA A 271 -4.83 -11.98 -1.48
C ALA A 271 -5.91 -11.41 -0.56
N SER A 272 -7.00 -12.15 -0.34
CA SER A 272 -8.07 -11.73 0.56
C SER A 272 -8.91 -12.93 1.04
N MET A 273 -9.38 -12.84 2.28
CA MET A 273 -10.43 -13.67 2.88
C MET A 273 -11.83 -13.04 2.76
N GLY A 274 -12.03 -12.12 1.79
CA GLY A 274 -13.26 -11.37 1.57
C GLY A 274 -13.08 -9.86 1.64
N VAL A 275 -12.27 -9.36 2.58
CA VAL A 275 -11.90 -7.93 2.71
C VAL A 275 -10.39 -7.79 2.68
N SER A 276 -9.88 -6.77 2.00
CA SER A 276 -8.47 -6.38 2.00
C SER A 276 -8.38 -4.86 2.12
N TYR A 277 -7.51 -4.39 2.99
CA TYR A 277 -7.27 -2.96 3.21
C TYR A 277 -6.01 -2.47 2.50
N ALA A 278 -5.22 -3.38 1.92
CA ALA A 278 -3.93 -3.11 1.28
C ALA A 278 -2.97 -2.33 2.20
N LEU A 279 -2.89 -2.74 3.46
CA LEU A 279 -2.03 -2.14 4.47
C LEU A 279 -0.73 -2.91 4.62
N TRP A 280 0.37 -2.17 4.83
CA TRP A 280 1.71 -2.75 5.02
C TRP A 280 1.77 -3.78 6.15
N THR A 281 1.18 -3.47 7.30
CA THR A 281 1.15 -4.36 8.47
C THR A 281 0.27 -5.58 8.26
N GLU A 282 -0.85 -5.45 7.55
CA GLU A 282 -1.71 -6.57 7.15
C GLU A 282 -0.94 -7.52 6.22
N ALA A 283 -0.28 -6.96 5.20
CA ALA A 283 0.52 -7.74 4.26
C ALA A 283 1.67 -8.49 4.96
N ALA A 284 2.31 -7.87 5.95
CA ALA A 284 3.36 -8.50 6.75
C ALA A 284 2.83 -9.71 7.54
N ASP A 285 1.70 -9.54 8.24
CA ASP A 285 1.09 -10.62 9.02
C ASP A 285 0.60 -11.78 8.14
N MET A 286 -0.06 -11.48 7.03
CA MET A 286 -0.47 -12.50 6.06
C MET A 286 0.75 -13.26 5.52
N GLY A 287 1.84 -12.54 5.19
CA GLY A 287 3.10 -13.13 4.76
C GLY A 287 3.67 -14.10 5.79
N ARG A 288 3.70 -13.67 7.06
CA ARG A 288 4.17 -14.49 8.17
C ARG A 288 3.37 -15.79 8.29
N ILE A 289 2.06 -15.74 8.23
CA ILE A 289 1.19 -16.93 8.28
C ILE A 289 1.42 -17.84 7.08
N ALA A 290 1.47 -17.28 5.86
CA ALA A 290 1.73 -18.03 4.64
C ALA A 290 3.08 -18.78 4.71
N GLY A 291 4.13 -18.13 5.22
CA GLY A 291 5.45 -18.72 5.35
C GLY A 291 5.49 -19.88 6.36
N ILE A 292 4.85 -19.72 7.54
CA ILE A 292 4.72 -20.80 8.53
C ILE A 292 4.04 -22.02 7.89
N ASN A 293 2.91 -21.82 7.25
CA ASN A 293 2.09 -22.91 6.69
C ASN A 293 2.76 -23.54 5.46
N ALA A 294 3.38 -22.76 4.60
CA ALA A 294 4.17 -23.28 3.49
C ALA A 294 5.36 -24.12 3.94
N ALA A 295 5.93 -23.84 5.11
CA ALA A 295 7.02 -24.60 5.70
C ALA A 295 6.54 -25.88 6.43
N GLY A 296 5.24 -26.08 6.62
CA GLY A 296 4.64 -27.26 7.26
C GLY A 296 4.19 -27.02 8.71
N GLY A 297 4.15 -25.77 9.14
CA GLY A 297 3.51 -25.36 10.39
C GLY A 297 1.98 -25.27 10.26
N ASP A 298 1.35 -24.80 11.32
CA ASP A 298 -0.11 -24.60 11.40
C ASP A 298 -0.40 -23.30 12.15
N ALA A 299 -0.62 -22.22 11.40
CA ALA A 299 -0.91 -20.90 11.94
C ALA A 299 -2.11 -20.29 11.24
N ALA A 300 -3.02 -19.66 11.99
CA ALA A 300 -4.17 -18.95 11.48
C ALA A 300 -3.99 -17.45 11.60
N TYR A 301 -4.45 -16.73 10.58
CA TYR A 301 -4.49 -15.27 10.55
C TYR A 301 -5.73 -14.77 11.29
N GLN A 302 -5.51 -13.78 12.13
CA GLN A 302 -6.59 -13.04 12.76
C GLN A 302 -6.57 -11.60 12.25
N ALA A 303 -7.66 -11.20 11.61
CA ALA A 303 -7.83 -9.81 11.18
C ALA A 303 -7.98 -8.91 12.42
N LEU A 304 -6.99 -8.07 12.67
CA LEU A 304 -7.04 -7.06 13.72
C LEU A 304 -7.32 -5.69 13.10
N PRO A 305 -8.07 -4.82 13.77
CA PRO A 305 -8.19 -3.43 13.39
C PRO A 305 -6.81 -2.79 13.25
N ARG A 306 -6.60 -1.98 12.22
CA ARG A 306 -5.31 -1.35 11.93
C ARG A 306 -5.44 0.16 12.00
N PRO A 307 -4.47 0.85 12.63
CA PRO A 307 -4.46 2.30 12.64
C PRO A 307 -4.12 2.86 11.26
N LEU A 308 -4.75 3.99 10.95
CA LEU A 308 -4.28 4.91 9.93
C LEU A 308 -3.36 5.92 10.60
N ILE A 309 -2.18 6.13 10.02
CA ILE A 309 -1.26 7.20 10.42
C ILE A 309 -0.89 7.98 9.16
N PHE A 310 -1.08 9.30 9.21
CA PHE A 310 -0.67 10.23 8.16
C PHE A 310 0.29 11.26 8.73
N HIS A 311 1.32 11.59 7.97
CA HIS A 311 2.20 12.73 8.24
C HIS A 311 2.37 13.54 6.95
N GLY A 312 2.12 14.81 7.01
CA GLY A 312 2.29 15.73 5.88
C GLY A 312 1.86 17.14 6.24
N PHE A 313 2.25 18.11 5.45
CA PHE A 313 1.89 19.52 5.61
C PHE A 313 2.24 20.12 6.99
N GLY A 314 3.23 19.54 7.67
CA GLY A 314 3.62 19.94 9.03
C GLY A 314 2.64 19.52 10.12
N THR A 315 1.73 18.58 9.85
CA THR A 315 0.80 17.99 10.83
C THR A 315 0.84 16.46 10.77
N ALA A 316 0.24 15.83 11.78
CA ALA A 316 0.01 14.40 11.83
C ALA A 316 -1.46 14.09 12.05
N LEU A 317 -1.90 12.91 11.64
CA LEU A 317 -3.23 12.39 11.88
C LEU A 317 -3.14 10.90 12.18
N PHE A 318 -3.90 10.49 13.19
CA PHE A 318 -4.12 9.10 13.54
C PHE A 318 -5.63 8.83 13.57
N ALA A 319 -6.05 7.70 13.00
CA ALA A 319 -7.43 7.21 13.13
C ALA A 319 -7.42 5.71 13.40
N PHE A 320 -8.21 5.26 14.35
CA PHE A 320 -8.33 3.86 14.71
C PHE A 320 -9.77 3.50 15.04
N GLY A 321 -10.16 2.27 14.69
CA GLY A 321 -11.52 1.78 14.92
C GLY A 321 -12.56 2.47 14.02
N ASP A 322 -13.78 2.60 14.53
CA ASP A 322 -14.88 3.22 13.81
C ASP A 322 -14.99 4.71 14.18
N ALA A 323 -14.56 5.56 13.27
CA ALA A 323 -14.58 7.01 13.44
C ALA A 323 -15.92 7.64 13.00
N GLY A 324 -17.04 7.08 13.45
CA GLY A 324 -18.38 7.65 13.21
C GLY A 324 -18.90 7.49 11.77
N ARG A 325 -18.44 6.45 11.06
CA ARG A 325 -18.70 6.29 9.62
C ARG A 325 -19.89 5.39 9.26
N GLN A 326 -20.41 4.66 10.23
CA GLN A 326 -21.57 3.78 9.99
C GLN A 326 -22.87 4.56 10.21
N ALA A 327 -23.60 4.84 9.15
CA ALA A 327 -24.82 5.65 9.17
C ALA A 327 -25.96 5.07 10.04
N ASN A 328 -25.91 3.78 10.35
CA ASN A 328 -26.90 3.08 11.18
C ASN A 328 -26.52 2.98 12.66
N ILE A 329 -25.40 3.56 13.07
CA ILE A 329 -24.94 3.57 14.47
C ILE A 329 -25.09 4.98 15.04
N ALA A 330 -25.73 5.08 16.23
CA ALA A 330 -25.74 6.30 17.00
C ALA A 330 -24.45 6.40 17.81
N TYR A 331 -23.68 7.46 17.58
CA TYR A 331 -22.42 7.70 18.29
C TYR A 331 -22.57 8.80 19.34
N GLU A 332 -21.97 8.57 20.49
CA GLU A 332 -21.64 9.61 21.44
C GLU A 332 -20.23 10.11 21.13
N ILE A 333 -20.06 11.39 20.87
CA ILE A 333 -18.79 11.97 20.47
C ILE A 333 -18.21 12.78 21.61
N GLY A 334 -17.08 12.32 22.16
CA GLY A 334 -16.24 13.08 23.08
C GLY A 334 -15.20 13.88 22.35
N GLU A 335 -15.07 15.17 22.65
CA GLU A 335 -14.10 16.06 22.01
C GLU A 335 -13.08 16.59 23.01
N MET A 336 -11.82 16.59 22.60
CA MET A 336 -10.72 17.28 23.29
C MET A 336 -9.89 18.02 22.24
N PRO A 337 -9.09 19.01 22.59
CA PRO A 337 -8.19 19.65 21.63
C PRO A 337 -7.34 18.62 20.89
N GLY A 338 -7.50 18.55 19.55
CA GLY A 338 -6.76 17.61 18.71
C GLY A 338 -7.22 16.15 18.79
N ALA A 339 -8.32 15.82 19.46
CA ALA A 339 -8.81 14.45 19.57
C ALA A 339 -10.34 14.35 19.55
N ARG A 340 -10.87 13.35 18.85
CA ARG A 340 -12.28 12.95 18.89
C ARG A 340 -12.39 11.46 19.21
N TYR A 341 -13.30 11.13 20.10
CA TYR A 341 -13.57 9.77 20.55
C TYR A 341 -15.00 9.40 20.20
N TYR A 342 -15.20 8.21 19.65
CA TYR A 342 -16.49 7.70 19.21
C TYR A 342 -16.89 6.53 20.09
N SER A 343 -18.00 6.68 20.81
CA SER A 343 -18.59 5.61 21.62
C SER A 343 -19.93 5.19 21.03
N ALA A 344 -20.23 3.91 21.10
CA ALA A 344 -21.50 3.33 20.69
C ALA A 344 -21.94 2.31 21.74
N GLY A 345 -23.17 2.44 22.24
CA GLY A 345 -23.67 1.57 23.32
C GLY A 345 -22.82 1.62 24.59
N GLY A 346 -22.25 2.77 24.93
CA GLY A 346 -21.40 2.97 26.10
C GLY A 346 -19.96 2.44 25.98
N LYS A 347 -19.56 1.93 24.80
CA LYS A 347 -18.20 1.42 24.55
C LYS A 347 -17.46 2.33 23.57
N LEU A 348 -16.18 2.59 23.84
CA LEU A 348 -15.30 3.31 22.91
C LEU A 348 -15.02 2.42 21.69
N VAL A 349 -15.43 2.87 20.50
CA VAL A 349 -15.32 2.09 19.26
C VAL A 349 -14.34 2.69 18.24
N GLY A 350 -13.94 3.94 18.43
CA GLY A 350 -13.01 4.59 17.52
C GLY A 350 -12.49 5.93 18.05
N ALA A 351 -11.41 6.40 17.44
CA ALA A 351 -10.87 7.72 17.71
C ALA A 351 -10.12 8.30 16.52
N VAL A 352 -10.08 9.63 16.45
CA VAL A 352 -9.26 10.39 15.51
C VAL A 352 -8.43 11.41 16.31
N LEU A 353 -7.11 11.40 16.10
CA LEU A 353 -6.19 12.40 16.66
C LEU A 353 -5.64 13.27 15.52
N THR A 354 -5.50 14.56 15.75
CA THR A 354 -4.97 15.53 14.77
C THR A 354 -3.93 16.43 15.42
N GLY A 355 -2.83 16.69 14.70
CA GLY A 355 -1.69 17.47 15.18
C GLY A 355 -0.77 16.64 16.07
N ASP A 356 -1.07 16.52 17.36
CA ASP A 356 -0.30 15.68 18.30
C ASP A 356 -0.92 14.28 18.42
N ILE A 357 -0.23 13.29 17.86
CA ILE A 357 -0.68 11.89 17.85
C ILE A 357 0.08 10.99 18.85
N ARG A 358 0.85 11.55 19.80
CA ARG A 358 1.67 10.76 20.75
C ARG A 358 0.84 9.81 21.62
N ARG A 359 -0.44 10.09 21.80
CA ARG A 359 -1.38 9.23 22.54
C ARG A 359 -1.97 8.08 21.73
N MET A 360 -1.50 7.85 20.49
CA MET A 360 -2.07 6.84 19.59
C MET A 360 -2.05 5.42 20.18
N GLU A 361 -0.99 5.04 20.90
CA GLU A 361 -0.87 3.72 21.53
C GLU A 361 -1.85 3.57 22.69
N GLU A 362 -1.95 4.57 23.56
CA GLU A 362 -2.94 4.62 24.66
C GLU A 362 -4.36 4.45 24.11
N VAL A 363 -4.71 5.25 23.09
CA VAL A 363 -6.04 5.23 22.48
C VAL A 363 -6.34 3.90 21.80
N THR A 364 -5.36 3.32 21.11
CA THR A 364 -5.50 1.98 20.49
C THR A 364 -5.83 0.93 21.56
N ASN A 365 -5.09 0.92 22.67
CA ASN A 365 -5.30 -0.03 23.76
C ASN A 365 -6.67 0.15 24.40
N LEU A 366 -7.12 1.38 24.62
CA LEU A 366 -8.46 1.65 25.16
C LEU A 366 -9.58 1.10 24.28
N ILE A 367 -9.46 1.24 22.95
CA ILE A 367 -10.45 0.72 22.00
C ILE A 367 -10.43 -0.82 21.92
N LEU A 368 -9.25 -1.44 21.98
CA LEU A 368 -9.13 -2.90 21.93
C LEU A 368 -9.60 -3.59 23.22
N GLN A 369 -9.66 -2.88 24.34
CA GLN A 369 -10.11 -3.39 25.65
C GLN A 369 -11.61 -3.16 25.92
N ALA A 370 -12.26 -2.30 25.13
CA ALA A 370 -13.69 -1.95 25.27
C ALA A 370 -14.61 -3.00 24.61
#